data_6b39eae1245c96103f5abe4572d5819c
#
_entry.id   6b39eae1245c96103f5abe4572d5819c
#
_cell.length_a   1.000
_cell.length_b   1.000
_cell.length_c   1.000
_cell.angle_alpha   90.00
_cell.angle_beta   90.00
_cell.angle_gamma   90.00
#
_symmetry.space_group_name_H-M   'P 1'
#
loop_
_entity.id
_entity.type
_entity.pdbx_description
1 polymer ?
#
loop_
_entity_poly.entity_id
_entity_poly.type
_entity_poly.pdbx_seq_one_letter_code
_entity_poly.pdbx_strand_id
1 'polypeptide(L)'
;MWRALVAVSALELRTRLRDGTALVIALIVPVTLATLFSLVLGGDDPPLRATVGFVDLDGGEFPASVRREVLASEELRGSVTLRDLPGRQQAQQALDADEIGSAIVFPAGFSRSVGAGEGGDVAVLTSPKSPLAGVVAGAIVDRISALVDARTLAVRAALLAGVPGDEVKELVERNGAAGPALTLAGDPLSGGKVDLSVYYGSGMAALFAFFVVGASFRGLLTERRLGTLDRMRAGPLAVWVPFAGKAAVGFTLALVSVCVTWAASVLVSGATWGDPAAVFVVLLAHVLAAAAITMLVAGRVRTDAQADGVLMVVSFVMAFLGGSLVPTHNLPGVLQGAALLTPNGWTSRALTELAGSGTGLAAVAGPVAVLCAIALVAGVLAVIGLKKGMLL
;
A
#
# COMPACT_ATOMS: atom_id res chain seq x y z
N MET A 1 2.11 -30.24 29.46
CA MET A 1 2.32 -29.67 28.11
C MET A 1 2.31 -28.15 28.11
N TRP A 2 1.31 -27.49 28.70
CA TRP A 2 1.24 -26.02 28.76
C TRP A 2 2.45 -25.37 29.46
N ARG A 3 2.87 -25.92 30.62
CA ARG A 3 4.08 -25.43 31.32
C ARG A 3 5.35 -25.52 30.48
N ALA A 4 5.50 -26.58 29.68
CA ALA A 4 6.63 -26.73 28.79
C ALA A 4 6.61 -25.71 27.64
N LEU A 5 5.44 -25.46 27.05
CA LEU A 5 5.28 -24.42 26.03
C LEU A 5 5.67 -23.04 26.59
N VAL A 6 5.15 -22.67 27.77
CA VAL A 6 5.49 -21.40 28.44
C VAL A 6 6.98 -21.30 28.73
N ALA A 7 7.63 -22.40 29.22
CA ALA A 7 9.05 -22.40 29.52
C ALA A 7 9.90 -22.21 28.26
N VAL A 8 9.58 -22.90 27.16
CA VAL A 8 10.27 -22.75 25.86
C VAL A 8 10.07 -21.33 25.31
N SER A 9 8.84 -20.79 25.35
CA SER A 9 8.57 -19.43 24.91
C SER A 9 9.30 -18.39 25.75
N ALA A 10 9.32 -18.55 27.08
CA ALA A 10 10.04 -17.64 27.98
C ALA A 10 11.55 -17.65 27.74
N LEU A 11 12.12 -18.82 27.51
CA LEU A 11 13.55 -18.96 27.18
C LEU A 11 13.87 -18.27 25.84
N GLU A 12 13.08 -18.53 24.81
CA GLU A 12 13.26 -17.91 23.48
C GLU A 12 13.12 -16.39 23.58
N LEU A 13 12.09 -15.89 24.27
CA LEU A 13 11.88 -14.45 24.46
C LEU A 13 13.07 -13.81 25.17
N ARG A 14 13.58 -14.44 26.24
CA ARG A 14 14.74 -13.94 26.96
C ARG A 14 16.00 -13.92 26.08
N THR A 15 16.17 -14.92 25.24
CA THR A 15 17.29 -14.97 24.28
C THR A 15 17.18 -13.84 23.27
N ARG A 16 15.99 -13.60 22.72
CA ARG A 16 15.75 -12.53 21.75
C ARG A 16 15.92 -11.13 22.36
N LEU A 17 15.45 -10.93 23.59
CA LEU A 17 15.61 -9.65 24.29
C LEU A 17 17.06 -9.35 24.69
N ARG A 18 17.93 -10.35 24.69
CA ARG A 18 19.37 -10.18 24.92
C ARG A 18 20.18 -10.05 23.62
N ASP A 19 19.59 -10.37 22.49
CA ASP A 19 20.21 -10.22 21.18
C ASP A 19 19.99 -8.80 20.68
N GLY A 20 20.99 -7.93 20.88
CA GLY A 20 20.92 -6.54 20.45
C GLY A 20 20.67 -6.38 18.94
N THR A 21 21.22 -7.27 18.11
CA THR A 21 21.00 -7.25 16.66
C THR A 21 19.55 -7.54 16.31
N ALA A 22 18.95 -8.52 16.98
CA ALA A 22 17.54 -8.85 16.78
C ALA A 22 16.62 -7.68 17.18
N LEU A 23 16.93 -7.00 18.30
CA LEU A 23 16.16 -5.82 18.74
C LEU A 23 16.32 -4.63 17.80
N VAL A 24 17.54 -4.37 17.29
CA VAL A 24 17.77 -3.32 16.30
C VAL A 24 16.94 -3.57 15.05
N ILE A 25 16.98 -4.77 14.49
CA ILE A 25 16.20 -5.12 13.28
C ILE A 25 14.70 -5.10 13.56
N ALA A 26 14.27 -5.51 14.74
CA ALA A 26 12.85 -5.60 15.07
C ALA A 26 12.20 -4.25 15.40
N LEU A 27 12.92 -3.31 16.01
CA LEU A 27 12.35 -2.07 16.53
C LEU A 27 12.98 -0.83 15.91
N ILE A 28 14.32 -0.74 15.86
CA ILE A 28 15.00 0.48 15.46
C ILE A 28 14.91 0.68 13.95
N VAL A 29 15.23 -0.34 13.16
CA VAL A 29 15.27 -0.21 11.70
C VAL A 29 13.89 0.12 11.11
N PRO A 30 12.77 -0.57 11.48
CA PRO A 30 11.45 -0.23 10.97
C PRO A 30 11.02 1.19 11.31
N VAL A 31 11.24 1.60 12.57
CA VAL A 31 10.90 2.94 13.05
C VAL A 31 11.74 4.00 12.33
N THR A 32 13.06 3.79 12.22
CA THR A 32 13.95 4.73 11.54
C THR A 32 13.57 4.89 10.07
N LEU A 33 13.32 3.79 9.36
CA LEU A 33 12.93 3.85 7.95
C LEU A 33 11.54 4.46 7.79
N ALA A 34 10.56 4.07 8.59
CA ALA A 34 9.23 4.67 8.56
C ALA A 34 9.29 6.19 8.82
N THR A 35 10.07 6.61 9.83
CA THR A 35 10.27 8.02 10.14
C THR A 35 11.02 8.75 9.03
N LEU A 36 12.09 8.17 8.49
CA LEU A 36 12.86 8.74 7.40
C LEU A 36 11.99 8.97 6.16
N PHE A 37 11.25 7.95 5.74
CA PHE A 37 10.33 8.07 4.61
C PHE A 37 9.22 9.08 4.88
N SER A 38 8.69 9.11 6.11
CA SER A 38 7.70 10.09 6.54
C SER A 38 8.23 11.53 6.49
N LEU A 39 9.46 11.78 6.98
CA LEU A 39 10.08 13.11 6.95
C LEU A 39 10.47 13.55 5.53
N VAL A 40 10.94 12.61 4.70
CA VAL A 40 11.39 12.92 3.33
C VAL A 40 10.21 13.08 2.38
N LEU A 41 9.13 12.30 2.56
CA LEU A 41 8.02 12.23 1.61
C LEU A 41 6.71 12.76 2.18
N GLY A 42 6.58 12.91 3.51
CA GLY A 42 5.35 13.25 4.22
C GLY A 42 5.28 14.68 4.79
N GLY A 43 6.23 15.56 4.46
CA GLY A 43 6.23 16.95 4.94
C GLY A 43 5.02 17.74 4.42
N ASP A 44 4.44 18.61 5.28
CA ASP A 44 3.35 19.54 4.90
C ASP A 44 3.78 20.56 3.83
N ASP A 45 5.06 20.88 3.75
CA ASP A 45 5.70 21.47 2.58
C ASP A 45 6.26 20.33 1.73
N PRO A 46 5.68 20.00 0.59
CA PRO A 46 6.26 19.00 -0.29
C PRO A 46 7.63 19.51 -0.70
N PRO A 47 8.74 18.79 -0.34
CA PRO A 47 10.08 19.18 -0.76
C PRO A 47 10.23 19.14 -2.29
N LEU A 48 9.20 18.72 -2.98
CA LEU A 48 9.11 18.56 -4.41
C LEU A 48 7.84 19.25 -4.91
N ARG A 49 7.97 20.51 -5.25
CA ARG A 49 6.98 21.17 -6.09
C ARG A 49 7.04 20.51 -7.46
N ALA A 50 6.06 19.66 -7.76
CA ALA A 50 5.95 19.11 -9.10
C ALA A 50 5.49 20.24 -10.02
N THR A 51 6.36 20.68 -10.92
CA THR A 51 5.93 21.58 -11.98
C THR A 51 5.28 20.75 -13.08
N VAL A 52 3.97 20.94 -13.25
CA VAL A 52 3.15 20.26 -14.25
C VAL A 52 2.85 21.21 -15.39
N GLY A 53 3.24 20.84 -16.60
CA GLY A 53 2.86 21.55 -17.82
C GLY A 53 1.38 21.34 -18.12
N PHE A 54 0.67 22.40 -18.46
CA PHE A 54 -0.70 22.35 -18.92
C PHE A 54 -0.76 22.80 -20.38
N VAL A 55 -1.18 21.90 -21.28
CA VAL A 55 -1.31 22.16 -22.71
C VAL A 55 -2.76 21.98 -23.09
N ASP A 56 -3.40 23.08 -23.44
CA ASP A 56 -4.78 23.11 -23.91
C ASP A 56 -4.81 23.39 -25.41
N LEU A 57 -5.06 22.34 -26.22
CA LEU A 57 -5.24 22.44 -27.66
C LEU A 57 -6.75 22.47 -28.03
N ASP A 58 -7.61 22.26 -27.05
CA ASP A 58 -9.06 22.22 -27.24
C ASP A 58 -9.70 23.64 -27.17
N GLY A 59 -9.21 24.47 -26.24
CA GLY A 59 -9.77 25.79 -25.98
C GLY A 59 -11.21 25.76 -25.47
N GLY A 60 -11.67 24.57 -25.02
CA GLY A 60 -13.05 24.34 -24.61
C GLY A 60 -13.29 24.52 -23.12
N GLU A 61 -14.55 24.29 -22.71
CA GLU A 61 -14.95 24.43 -21.30
C GLU A 61 -14.35 23.35 -20.39
N PHE A 62 -14.10 22.13 -20.91
CA PHE A 62 -13.63 21.04 -20.10
C PHE A 62 -12.22 21.26 -19.55
N PRO A 63 -11.19 21.59 -20.36
CA PRO A 63 -9.86 21.95 -19.81
C PRO A 63 -9.91 23.11 -18.82
N ALA A 64 -10.76 24.11 -19.08
CA ALA A 64 -10.97 25.24 -18.17
C ALA A 64 -11.61 24.82 -16.84
N SER A 65 -12.54 23.84 -16.84
CA SER A 65 -13.12 23.28 -15.61
C SER A 65 -12.12 22.45 -14.83
N VAL A 66 -11.33 21.60 -15.50
CA VAL A 66 -10.24 20.83 -14.88
C VAL A 66 -9.24 21.76 -14.19
N ARG A 67 -8.90 22.86 -14.83
CA ARG A 67 -8.01 23.87 -14.26
C ARG A 67 -8.57 24.48 -12.99
N ARG A 68 -9.88 24.81 -12.96
CA ARG A 68 -10.53 25.41 -11.80
C ARG A 68 -10.82 24.43 -10.68
N GLU A 69 -11.32 23.24 -11.01
CA GLU A 69 -11.84 22.30 -10.03
C GLU A 69 -10.77 21.34 -9.51
N VAL A 70 -9.85 20.91 -10.37
CA VAL A 70 -8.81 19.93 -10.01
C VAL A 70 -7.52 20.64 -9.62
N LEU A 71 -6.99 21.47 -10.50
CA LEU A 71 -5.65 22.03 -10.36
C LEU A 71 -5.60 23.26 -9.44
N ALA A 72 -6.71 23.97 -9.25
CA ALA A 72 -6.82 25.08 -8.30
C ALA A 72 -7.35 24.65 -6.92
N SER A 73 -7.57 23.35 -6.68
CA SER A 73 -7.99 22.83 -5.37
C SER A 73 -6.94 23.15 -4.29
N GLU A 74 -7.39 23.39 -3.06
CA GLU A 74 -6.49 23.70 -1.94
C GLU A 74 -5.48 22.56 -1.69
N GLU A 75 -5.86 21.33 -2.01
CA GLU A 75 -5.03 20.12 -1.87
C GLU A 75 -3.80 20.12 -2.80
N LEU A 76 -3.92 20.74 -3.99
CA LEU A 76 -2.82 20.78 -4.97
C LEU A 76 -2.06 22.10 -5.00
N ARG A 77 -2.63 23.20 -4.42
CA ARG A 77 -2.00 24.53 -4.44
C ARG A 77 -0.60 24.60 -3.83
N GLY A 78 -0.29 23.74 -2.85
CA GLY A 78 1.04 23.69 -2.23
C GLY A 78 2.02 22.75 -2.93
N SER A 79 1.51 21.79 -3.68
CA SER A 79 2.28 20.63 -4.18
C SER A 79 2.54 20.69 -5.69
N VAL A 80 1.72 21.44 -6.44
CA VAL A 80 1.80 21.51 -7.90
C VAL A 80 1.90 22.95 -8.36
N THR A 81 2.95 23.25 -9.12
CA THR A 81 3.07 24.50 -9.86
C THR A 81 2.65 24.25 -11.30
N LEU A 82 1.61 24.93 -11.74
CA LEU A 82 1.16 24.84 -13.12
C LEU A 82 1.95 25.77 -14.01
N ARG A 83 2.40 25.26 -15.15
CA ARG A 83 3.01 26.05 -16.23
C ARG A 83 2.22 25.86 -17.51
N ASP A 84 1.59 26.91 -17.99
CA ASP A 84 0.90 26.91 -19.26
C ASP A 84 1.90 26.84 -20.42
N LEU A 85 1.66 25.92 -21.35
CA LEU A 85 2.50 25.70 -22.50
C LEU A 85 1.64 25.72 -23.78
N PRO A 86 2.09 26.39 -24.83
CA PRO A 86 1.27 26.60 -26.02
C PRO A 86 1.07 25.34 -26.89
N GLY A 87 1.85 24.30 -26.66
CA GLY A 87 1.72 23.07 -27.43
C GLY A 87 2.56 21.91 -26.92
N ARG A 88 2.32 20.74 -27.53
CA ARG A 88 2.97 19.48 -27.17
C ARG A 88 4.50 19.53 -27.35
N GLN A 89 4.96 20.22 -28.41
CA GLN A 89 6.39 20.31 -28.70
C GLN A 89 7.13 21.12 -27.63
N GLN A 90 6.55 22.22 -27.19
CA GLN A 90 7.08 23.05 -26.11
C GLN A 90 7.06 22.30 -24.77
N ALA A 91 6.02 21.49 -24.53
CA ALA A 91 5.96 20.61 -23.35
C ALA A 91 7.10 19.58 -23.37
N GLN A 92 7.38 18.97 -24.52
CA GLN A 92 8.50 18.04 -24.66
C GLN A 92 9.85 18.72 -24.42
N GLN A 93 10.05 19.91 -24.98
CA GLN A 93 11.28 20.68 -24.75
C GLN A 93 11.49 21.06 -23.29
N ALA A 94 10.42 21.46 -22.60
CA ALA A 94 10.45 21.80 -21.18
C ALA A 94 10.73 20.56 -20.29
N LEU A 95 10.24 19.36 -20.69
CA LEU A 95 10.57 18.09 -20.04
C LEU A 95 12.03 17.72 -20.23
N ASP A 96 12.56 17.86 -21.45
CA ASP A 96 13.95 17.53 -21.77
C ASP A 96 14.92 18.47 -21.05
N ALA A 97 14.51 19.73 -20.84
CA ALA A 97 15.26 20.76 -20.09
C ALA A 97 15.09 20.67 -18.58
N ASP A 98 14.35 19.69 -18.03
CA ASP A 98 14.00 19.56 -16.61
C ASP A 98 13.27 20.79 -16.01
N GLU A 99 12.62 21.60 -16.83
CA GLU A 99 11.85 22.75 -16.38
C GLU A 99 10.48 22.36 -15.83
N ILE A 100 9.93 21.22 -16.30
CA ILE A 100 8.71 20.58 -15.82
C ILE A 100 8.96 19.09 -15.62
N GLY A 101 8.28 18.49 -14.66
CA GLY A 101 8.40 17.05 -14.39
C GLY A 101 7.40 16.19 -15.16
N SER A 102 6.27 16.78 -15.55
CA SER A 102 5.20 16.14 -16.33
C SER A 102 4.38 17.20 -17.07
N ALA A 103 3.64 16.79 -18.12
CA ALA A 103 2.71 17.66 -18.83
C ALA A 103 1.42 16.92 -19.16
N ILE A 104 0.29 17.59 -18.98
CA ILE A 104 -1.05 17.13 -19.34
C ILE A 104 -1.46 17.85 -20.61
N VAL A 105 -1.81 17.10 -21.67
CA VAL A 105 -2.14 17.64 -22.99
C VAL A 105 -3.58 17.26 -23.32
N PHE A 106 -4.43 18.26 -23.46
CA PHE A 106 -5.81 18.12 -23.95
C PHE A 106 -5.81 18.29 -25.47
N PRO A 107 -6.21 17.25 -26.25
CA PRO A 107 -6.26 17.35 -27.71
C PRO A 107 -7.42 18.23 -28.18
N ALA A 108 -7.30 18.76 -29.40
CA ALA A 108 -8.35 19.54 -30.02
C ALA A 108 -9.65 18.73 -30.18
N GLY A 109 -10.79 19.30 -29.84
CA GLY A 109 -12.10 18.67 -29.91
C GLY A 109 -12.46 17.81 -28.68
N PHE A 110 -11.63 17.78 -27.66
CA PHE A 110 -11.83 16.98 -26.43
C PHE A 110 -13.17 17.31 -25.73
N SER A 111 -13.45 18.58 -25.51
CA SER A 111 -14.71 19.04 -24.90
C SER A 111 -15.93 18.60 -25.68
N ARG A 112 -15.83 18.58 -27.01
CA ARG A 112 -16.92 18.14 -27.89
C ARG A 112 -17.18 16.64 -27.77
N SER A 113 -16.13 15.80 -27.75
CA SER A 113 -16.26 14.37 -27.59
C SER A 113 -16.84 13.99 -26.24
N VAL A 114 -16.38 14.63 -25.15
CA VAL A 114 -16.94 14.41 -23.81
C VAL A 114 -18.40 14.86 -23.73
N GLY A 115 -18.75 16.01 -24.36
CA GLY A 115 -20.12 16.49 -24.43
C GLY A 115 -21.05 15.60 -25.27
N ALA A 116 -20.52 14.85 -26.24
CA ALA A 116 -21.27 13.88 -27.03
C ALA A 116 -21.38 12.49 -26.31
N GLY A 117 -20.76 12.32 -25.16
CA GLY A 117 -20.75 11.03 -24.44
C GLY A 117 -19.84 9.98 -25.07
N GLU A 118 -18.92 10.40 -25.96
CA GLU A 118 -17.97 9.49 -26.64
C GLU A 118 -16.68 9.26 -25.83
N GLY A 119 -16.44 10.13 -24.81
CA GLY A 119 -15.19 10.12 -24.05
C GLY A 119 -14.06 10.85 -24.76
N GLY A 120 -12.84 10.76 -24.25
CA GLY A 120 -11.66 11.37 -24.87
C GLY A 120 -10.39 10.96 -24.17
N ASP A 121 -9.28 10.89 -24.91
CA ASP A 121 -7.97 10.54 -24.38
C ASP A 121 -7.18 11.82 -24.05
N VAL A 122 -6.69 11.89 -22.83
CA VAL A 122 -5.76 12.93 -22.37
C VAL A 122 -4.35 12.36 -22.42
N ALA A 123 -3.44 13.03 -23.11
CA ALA A 123 -2.06 12.57 -23.18
C ALA A 123 -1.26 13.11 -21.97
N VAL A 124 -0.51 12.23 -21.32
CA VAL A 124 0.43 12.60 -20.25
C VAL A 124 1.85 12.37 -20.74
N LEU A 125 2.63 13.42 -20.67
CA LEU A 125 4.07 13.36 -20.93
C LEU A 125 4.79 13.40 -19.58
N THR A 126 5.74 12.51 -19.36
CA THR A 126 6.50 12.45 -18.09
C THR A 126 8.00 12.43 -18.36
N SER A 127 8.76 13.10 -17.51
CA SER A 127 10.21 13.02 -17.53
C SER A 127 10.71 11.78 -16.79
N PRO A 128 11.57 10.94 -17.39
CA PRO A 128 12.20 9.81 -16.68
C PRO A 128 13.04 10.25 -15.47
N LYS A 129 13.47 11.51 -15.44
CA LYS A 129 14.29 12.07 -14.37
C LYS A 129 13.50 12.52 -13.15
N SER A 130 12.16 12.64 -13.28
CA SER A 130 11.25 13.06 -12.23
C SER A 130 10.15 12.02 -11.96
N PRO A 131 10.46 10.88 -11.32
CA PRO A 131 9.49 9.79 -11.09
C PRO A 131 8.26 10.25 -10.30
N LEU A 132 8.45 11.17 -9.35
CA LEU A 132 7.38 11.74 -8.54
C LEU A 132 6.41 12.61 -9.35
N ALA A 133 6.91 13.35 -10.32
CA ALA A 133 6.04 14.14 -11.20
C ALA A 133 5.13 13.22 -12.04
N GLY A 134 5.62 12.03 -12.40
CA GLY A 134 4.82 10.99 -13.04
C GLY A 134 3.68 10.48 -12.14
N VAL A 135 3.96 10.27 -10.85
CA VAL A 135 2.94 9.85 -9.86
C VAL A 135 1.87 10.93 -9.68
N VAL A 136 2.30 12.19 -9.53
CA VAL A 136 1.38 13.34 -9.40
C VAL A 136 0.52 13.51 -10.67
N ALA A 137 1.14 13.42 -11.84
CA ALA A 137 0.41 13.50 -13.11
C ALA A 137 -0.58 12.33 -13.27
N GLY A 138 -0.19 11.12 -12.88
CA GLY A 138 -1.08 9.96 -12.85
C GLY A 138 -2.31 10.19 -11.98
N ALA A 139 -2.14 10.67 -10.76
CA ALA A 139 -3.24 10.97 -9.84
C ALA A 139 -4.18 12.08 -10.39
N ILE A 140 -3.62 13.09 -11.05
CA ILE A 140 -4.41 14.15 -11.72
C ILE A 140 -5.22 13.54 -12.87
N VAL A 141 -4.61 12.66 -13.67
CA VAL A 141 -5.28 12.01 -14.80
C VAL A 141 -6.38 11.06 -14.34
N ASP A 142 -6.15 10.28 -13.29
CA ASP A 142 -7.17 9.40 -12.71
C ASP A 142 -8.39 10.22 -12.25
N ARG A 143 -8.16 11.39 -11.67
CA ARG A 143 -9.23 12.30 -11.27
C ARG A 143 -9.94 12.92 -12.48
N ILE A 144 -9.21 13.28 -13.53
CA ILE A 144 -9.78 13.74 -14.81
C ILE A 144 -10.61 12.64 -15.46
N SER A 145 -10.10 11.41 -15.49
CA SER A 145 -10.81 10.25 -16.04
C SER A 145 -12.10 9.97 -15.29
N ALA A 146 -12.07 10.02 -13.96
CA ALA A 146 -13.28 9.88 -13.15
C ALA A 146 -14.33 10.96 -13.43
N LEU A 147 -13.90 12.22 -13.65
CA LEU A 147 -14.77 13.32 -14.05
C LEU A 147 -15.37 13.12 -15.45
N VAL A 148 -14.57 12.66 -16.43
CA VAL A 148 -15.01 12.35 -17.78
C VAL A 148 -16.02 11.21 -17.76
N ASP A 149 -15.72 10.13 -17.04
CA ASP A 149 -16.60 8.96 -16.91
C ASP A 149 -17.94 9.34 -16.26
N ALA A 150 -17.90 10.13 -15.19
CA ALA A 150 -19.10 10.60 -14.50
C ALA A 150 -19.98 11.47 -15.42
N ARG A 151 -19.39 12.41 -16.17
CA ARG A 151 -20.12 13.25 -17.14
C ARG A 151 -20.67 12.44 -18.31
N THR A 152 -19.86 11.54 -18.86
CA THR A 152 -20.28 10.64 -19.96
C THR A 152 -21.43 9.75 -19.53
N LEU A 153 -21.37 9.19 -18.33
CA LEU A 153 -22.43 8.36 -17.76
C LEU A 153 -23.72 9.17 -17.54
N ALA A 154 -23.59 10.39 -17.00
CA ALA A 154 -24.73 11.29 -16.78
C ALA A 154 -25.44 11.67 -18.10
N VAL A 155 -24.66 12.02 -19.13
CA VAL A 155 -25.19 12.32 -20.47
C VAL A 155 -25.91 11.08 -21.07
N ARG A 156 -25.28 9.92 -21.02
CA ARG A 156 -25.89 8.66 -21.51
C ARG A 156 -27.17 8.31 -20.75
N ALA A 157 -27.17 8.46 -19.44
CA ALA A 157 -28.33 8.20 -18.61
C ALA A 157 -29.49 9.14 -18.94
N ALA A 158 -29.23 10.43 -19.17
CA ALA A 158 -30.22 11.43 -19.55
C ALA A 158 -30.81 11.13 -20.94
N LEU A 159 -29.98 10.78 -21.91
CA LEU A 159 -30.42 10.36 -23.25
C LEU A 159 -31.27 9.09 -23.20
N LEU A 160 -30.90 8.09 -22.40
CA LEU A 160 -31.70 6.88 -22.21
C LEU A 160 -33.03 7.14 -21.48
N ALA A 161 -33.07 8.17 -20.62
CA ALA A 161 -34.30 8.61 -19.96
C ALA A 161 -35.23 9.43 -20.88
N GLY A 162 -34.85 9.65 -22.15
CA GLY A 162 -35.65 10.35 -23.15
C GLY A 162 -35.59 11.87 -23.00
N VAL A 163 -34.62 12.43 -22.30
CA VAL A 163 -34.43 13.89 -22.20
C VAL A 163 -33.91 14.40 -23.55
N PRO A 164 -34.55 15.43 -24.14
CA PRO A 164 -34.08 16.01 -25.40
C PRO A 164 -32.64 16.49 -25.31
N GLY A 165 -31.87 16.27 -26.38
CA GLY A 165 -30.41 16.59 -26.38
C GLY A 165 -30.09 18.05 -26.06
N ASP A 166 -30.97 18.99 -26.41
CA ASP A 166 -30.84 20.42 -26.11
C ASP A 166 -31.02 20.70 -24.61
N GLU A 167 -31.92 19.99 -23.92
CA GLU A 167 -32.10 20.08 -22.46
C GLU A 167 -30.94 19.40 -21.71
N VAL A 168 -30.41 18.30 -22.25
CA VAL A 168 -29.20 17.66 -21.67
C VAL A 168 -28.03 18.62 -21.73
N LYS A 169 -27.86 19.35 -22.84
CA LYS A 169 -26.81 20.34 -22.99
C LYS A 169 -26.96 21.48 -21.99
N GLU A 170 -28.18 22.03 -21.84
CA GLU A 170 -28.46 23.07 -20.85
C GLU A 170 -28.30 22.58 -19.40
N LEU A 171 -28.65 21.32 -19.09
CA LEU A 171 -28.42 20.70 -17.79
C LEU A 171 -26.92 20.53 -17.49
N VAL A 172 -26.14 20.13 -18.48
CA VAL A 172 -24.68 19.97 -18.34
C VAL A 172 -24.02 21.34 -18.16
N GLU A 173 -24.45 22.38 -18.92
CA GLU A 173 -23.94 23.72 -18.78
C GLU A 173 -24.32 24.36 -17.41
N ARG A 174 -25.57 24.21 -16.96
CA ARG A 174 -26.03 24.72 -15.66
C ARG A 174 -25.39 23.97 -14.48
N ASN A 175 -25.22 22.66 -14.57
CA ASN A 175 -24.56 21.87 -13.51
C ASN A 175 -23.03 22.01 -13.57
N GLY A 176 -22.45 22.36 -14.71
CA GLY A 176 -21.03 22.73 -14.81
C GLY A 176 -20.70 24.03 -14.06
N ALA A 177 -21.70 24.93 -13.88
CA ALA A 177 -21.54 26.13 -13.07
C ALA A 177 -21.87 25.94 -11.57
N ALA A 178 -22.57 24.86 -11.20
CA ALA A 178 -23.11 24.63 -9.87
C ALA A 178 -22.24 23.67 -8.97
N GLY A 179 -21.05 23.30 -9.44
CA GLY A 179 -20.27 22.28 -8.77
C GLY A 179 -20.90 20.87 -8.93
N PRO A 180 -20.23 19.79 -8.58
CA PRO A 180 -20.74 18.44 -8.77
C PRO A 180 -22.01 18.22 -7.94
N ALA A 181 -23.19 18.33 -8.59
CA ALA A 181 -24.49 18.03 -8.00
C ALA A 181 -24.75 16.52 -7.82
N LEU A 182 -23.80 15.69 -8.16
CA LEU A 182 -23.64 14.32 -7.74
C LEU A 182 -22.48 14.29 -6.73
N THR A 183 -22.76 14.65 -5.49
CA THR A 183 -22.20 13.88 -4.41
C THR A 183 -22.69 12.47 -4.66
N LEU A 184 -21.85 11.64 -5.30
CA LEU A 184 -21.99 10.22 -5.14
C LEU A 184 -22.07 10.03 -3.62
N ALA A 185 -23.24 9.57 -3.14
CA ALA A 185 -23.36 9.00 -1.78
C ALA A 185 -22.73 7.60 -1.72
N GLY A 186 -21.68 7.41 -2.47
CA GLY A 186 -20.56 6.55 -2.27
C GLY A 186 -19.51 7.54 -1.85
N ASP A 187 -19.07 7.39 -0.61
CA ASP A 187 -17.91 8.02 0.02
C ASP A 187 -17.05 8.70 -1.03
N PRO A 188 -16.76 10.00 -0.95
CA PRO A 188 -15.74 10.51 -1.82
C PRO A 188 -14.62 9.49 -1.65
N LEU A 189 -14.21 8.84 -2.73
CA LEU A 189 -12.87 8.27 -2.76
C LEU A 189 -12.07 9.45 -2.31
N SER A 190 -11.81 9.45 -1.03
CA SER A 190 -11.28 10.58 -0.32
C SER A 190 -10.01 10.87 -1.05
N GLY A 191 -10.06 11.88 -1.94
CA GLY A 191 -8.87 12.56 -2.40
C GLY A 191 -8.28 13.28 -1.18
N GLY A 192 -8.42 12.70 0.00
CA GLY A 192 -7.61 12.97 1.14
C GLY A 192 -6.20 12.73 0.67
N LYS A 193 -5.33 13.72 0.82
CA LYS A 193 -3.89 13.62 0.66
C LYS A 193 -3.54 12.18 1.02
N VAL A 194 -3.10 11.37 0.03
CA VAL A 194 -2.55 10.05 0.37
C VAL A 194 -1.40 10.41 1.28
N ASP A 195 -1.62 10.25 2.58
CA ASP A 195 -0.62 10.57 3.57
C ASP A 195 0.53 9.58 3.32
N LEU A 196 1.52 10.04 2.56
CA LEU A 196 2.68 9.24 2.21
C LEU A 196 3.36 8.70 3.46
N SER A 197 3.18 9.39 4.60
CA SER A 197 3.66 8.94 5.90
C SER A 197 2.91 7.68 6.34
N VAL A 198 1.58 7.64 6.17
CA VAL A 198 0.77 6.45 6.45
C VAL A 198 1.13 5.33 5.49
N TYR A 199 1.25 5.64 4.20
CA TYR A 199 1.56 4.65 3.17
C TYR A 199 2.91 3.97 3.43
N TYR A 200 3.99 4.75 3.57
CA TYR A 200 5.33 4.19 3.81
C TYR A 200 5.48 3.64 5.22
N GLY A 201 4.86 4.27 6.23
CA GLY A 201 4.84 3.76 7.59
C GLY A 201 4.21 2.38 7.68
N SER A 202 3.04 2.19 7.07
CA SER A 202 2.33 0.91 7.02
C SER A 202 3.07 -0.12 6.17
N GLY A 203 3.64 0.29 5.04
CA GLY A 203 4.44 -0.56 4.17
C GLY A 203 5.70 -1.10 4.86
N MET A 204 6.41 -0.24 5.61
CA MET A 204 7.57 -0.65 6.41
C MET A 204 7.15 -1.59 7.55
N ALA A 205 6.08 -1.28 8.28
CA ALA A 205 5.57 -2.17 9.31
C ALA A 205 5.26 -3.57 8.74
N ALA A 206 4.57 -3.63 7.60
CA ALA A 206 4.24 -4.88 6.93
C ALA A 206 5.48 -5.66 6.45
N LEU A 207 6.47 -4.99 5.84
CA LEU A 207 7.73 -5.61 5.40
C LEU A 207 8.50 -6.20 6.58
N PHE A 208 8.68 -5.41 7.65
CA PHE A 208 9.50 -5.82 8.80
C PHE A 208 8.84 -6.90 9.66
N ALA A 209 7.52 -7.06 9.61
CA ALA A 209 6.85 -8.20 10.22
C ALA A 209 7.44 -9.54 9.74
N PHE A 210 7.69 -9.69 8.44
CA PHE A 210 8.33 -10.88 7.88
C PHE A 210 9.75 -11.09 8.39
N PHE A 211 10.56 -10.03 8.49
CA PHE A 211 11.93 -10.12 8.99
C PHE A 211 11.97 -10.53 10.46
N VAL A 212 11.09 -9.97 11.29
CA VAL A 212 11.04 -10.27 12.73
C VAL A 212 10.59 -11.71 12.97
N VAL A 213 9.55 -12.16 12.27
CA VAL A 213 9.12 -13.56 12.33
C VAL A 213 10.22 -14.47 11.81
N GLY A 214 10.84 -14.14 10.67
CA GLY A 214 11.93 -14.92 10.07
C GLY A 214 13.12 -15.12 11.00
N ALA A 215 13.47 -14.09 11.76
CA ALA A 215 14.54 -14.20 12.76
C ALA A 215 14.24 -15.27 13.81
N SER A 216 13.00 -15.45 14.25
CA SER A 216 12.61 -16.48 15.21
C SER A 216 12.77 -17.89 14.64
N PHE A 217 12.48 -18.07 13.35
CA PHE A 217 12.68 -19.38 12.69
C PHE A 217 14.14 -19.74 12.47
N ARG A 218 15.03 -18.76 12.25
CA ARG A 218 16.48 -19.01 12.20
C ARG A 218 16.99 -19.68 13.47
N GLY A 219 16.50 -19.27 14.64
CA GLY A 219 16.83 -19.93 15.90
C GLY A 219 16.52 -21.43 15.93
N LEU A 220 15.48 -21.86 15.21
CA LEU A 220 15.14 -23.28 15.11
C LEU A 220 16.18 -24.09 14.31
N LEU A 221 16.69 -23.53 13.21
CA LEU A 221 17.73 -24.17 12.39
C LEU A 221 19.05 -24.25 13.17
N THR A 222 19.41 -23.21 13.89
CA THR A 222 20.59 -23.21 14.77
C THR A 222 20.49 -24.29 15.83
N GLU A 223 19.33 -24.45 16.48
CA GLU A 223 19.12 -25.52 17.46
C GLU A 223 19.17 -26.93 16.86
N ARG A 224 18.66 -27.09 15.63
CA ARG A 224 18.79 -28.34 14.89
C ARG A 224 20.27 -28.67 14.64
N ARG A 225 21.05 -27.69 14.20
CA ARG A 225 22.49 -27.84 13.94
C ARG A 225 23.29 -28.17 15.22
N LEU A 226 22.94 -27.57 16.35
CA LEU A 226 23.57 -27.80 17.64
C LEU A 226 23.07 -29.08 18.32
N GLY A 227 22.15 -29.84 17.73
CA GLY A 227 21.58 -31.06 18.31
C GLY A 227 20.67 -30.81 19.53
N THR A 228 20.38 -29.54 19.88
CA THR A 228 19.51 -29.23 21.02
C THR A 228 18.06 -29.60 20.74
N LEU A 229 17.63 -29.50 19.49
CA LEU A 229 16.29 -29.94 19.07
C LEU A 229 16.14 -31.47 19.21
N ASP A 230 17.18 -32.26 18.90
CA ASP A 230 17.14 -33.72 19.02
C ASP A 230 17.14 -34.14 20.48
N ARG A 231 17.87 -33.43 21.37
CA ARG A 231 17.78 -33.63 22.81
C ARG A 231 16.39 -33.33 23.36
N MET A 232 15.72 -32.26 22.89
CA MET A 232 14.35 -31.98 23.28
C MET A 232 13.39 -33.06 22.79
N ARG A 233 13.62 -33.64 21.60
CA ARG A 233 12.83 -34.74 21.04
C ARG A 233 13.00 -36.05 21.81
N ALA A 234 14.18 -36.30 22.35
CA ALA A 234 14.46 -37.47 23.19
C ALA A 234 13.81 -37.36 24.58
N GLY A 235 13.36 -36.19 24.98
CA GLY A 235 12.69 -35.96 26.26
C GLY A 235 11.16 -36.17 26.16
N PRO A 236 10.45 -36.02 27.30
CA PRO A 236 8.99 -36.26 27.39
C PRO A 236 8.19 -35.10 26.78
N LEU A 237 8.73 -34.34 25.83
CA LEU A 237 8.10 -33.20 25.18
C LEU A 237 7.48 -33.62 23.85
N ALA A 238 6.24 -33.17 23.61
CA ALA A 238 5.66 -33.34 22.30
C ALA A 238 6.45 -32.53 21.25
N VAL A 239 6.73 -33.13 20.12
CA VAL A 239 7.58 -32.58 19.04
C VAL A 239 7.17 -31.19 18.56
N TRP A 240 5.87 -30.87 18.61
CA TRP A 240 5.34 -29.58 18.20
C TRP A 240 5.60 -28.41 19.18
N VAL A 241 5.93 -28.71 20.46
CA VAL A 241 6.09 -27.69 21.51
C VAL A 241 7.21 -26.69 21.24
N PRO A 242 8.43 -27.08 20.83
CA PRO A 242 9.47 -26.13 20.46
C PRO A 242 9.09 -25.23 19.29
N PHE A 243 8.41 -25.79 18.29
CA PHE A 243 7.97 -25.04 17.10
C PHE A 243 6.89 -24.02 17.47
N ALA A 244 5.89 -24.44 18.24
CA ALA A 244 4.81 -23.56 18.68
C ALA A 244 5.33 -22.44 19.61
N GLY A 245 6.28 -22.77 20.51
CA GLY A 245 6.90 -21.79 21.40
C GLY A 245 7.65 -20.70 20.61
N LYS A 246 8.45 -21.09 19.61
CA LYS A 246 9.17 -20.14 18.75
C LYS A 246 8.22 -19.33 17.85
N ALA A 247 7.21 -19.98 17.29
CA ALA A 247 6.18 -19.28 16.51
C ALA A 247 5.43 -18.25 17.34
N ALA A 248 5.07 -18.58 18.57
CA ALA A 248 4.40 -17.66 19.49
C ALA A 248 5.28 -16.44 19.83
N VAL A 249 6.58 -16.66 20.11
CA VAL A 249 7.52 -15.56 20.38
C VAL A 249 7.74 -14.71 19.15
N GLY A 250 7.95 -15.32 17.97
CA GLY A 250 8.12 -14.61 16.72
C GLY A 250 6.90 -13.75 16.37
N PHE A 251 5.71 -14.32 16.55
CA PHE A 251 4.44 -13.61 16.39
C PHE A 251 4.33 -12.40 17.35
N THR A 252 4.60 -12.64 18.65
CA THR A 252 4.52 -11.57 19.65
C THR A 252 5.51 -10.44 19.38
N LEU A 253 6.76 -10.77 19.06
CA LEU A 253 7.78 -9.77 18.73
C LEU A 253 7.44 -9.00 17.46
N ALA A 254 6.92 -9.67 16.43
CA ALA A 254 6.48 -9.01 15.21
C ALA A 254 5.27 -8.09 15.47
N LEU A 255 4.31 -8.53 16.29
CA LEU A 255 3.17 -7.70 16.66
C LEU A 255 3.63 -6.46 17.45
N VAL A 256 4.53 -6.62 18.40
CA VAL A 256 5.14 -5.48 19.11
C VAL A 256 5.87 -4.56 18.14
N SER A 257 6.65 -5.11 17.22
CA SER A 257 7.39 -4.34 16.21
C SER A 257 6.46 -3.47 15.35
N VAL A 258 5.39 -4.05 14.78
CA VAL A 258 4.45 -3.29 13.95
C VAL A 258 3.66 -2.26 14.76
N CYS A 259 3.30 -2.57 16.00
CA CYS A 259 2.63 -1.61 16.89
C CYS A 259 3.56 -0.45 17.29
N VAL A 260 4.84 -0.71 17.55
CA VAL A 260 5.84 0.33 17.84
C VAL A 260 6.08 1.20 16.61
N THR A 261 6.18 0.60 15.41
CA THR A 261 6.30 1.35 14.17
C THR A 261 5.08 2.23 13.91
N TRP A 262 3.88 1.71 14.12
CA TRP A 262 2.64 2.46 14.05
C TRP A 262 2.63 3.63 15.07
N ALA A 263 2.89 3.35 16.35
CA ALA A 263 2.94 4.38 17.39
C ALA A 263 3.99 5.46 17.08
N ALA A 264 5.16 5.07 16.62
CA ALA A 264 6.21 6.00 16.23
C ALA A 264 5.79 6.88 15.05
N SER A 265 5.15 6.33 14.03
CA SER A 265 4.59 7.08 12.90
C SER A 265 3.57 8.12 13.36
N VAL A 266 2.65 7.75 14.26
CA VAL A 266 1.67 8.70 14.82
C VAL A 266 2.35 9.79 15.64
N LEU A 267 3.30 9.45 16.51
CA LEU A 267 3.94 10.40 17.43
C LEU A 267 4.95 11.33 16.77
N VAL A 268 5.68 10.83 15.77
CA VAL A 268 6.76 11.59 15.12
C VAL A 268 6.26 12.37 13.92
N SER A 269 5.40 11.76 13.12
CA SER A 269 4.92 12.33 11.85
C SER A 269 3.52 12.90 11.93
N GLY A 270 2.80 12.70 13.04
CA GLY A 270 1.38 13.08 13.14
C GLY A 270 0.46 12.26 12.22
N ALA A 271 0.96 11.16 11.65
CA ALA A 271 0.24 10.35 10.68
C ALA A 271 -1.04 9.75 11.28
N THR A 272 -2.17 9.92 10.60
CA THR A 272 -3.46 9.37 11.04
C THR A 272 -3.80 8.13 10.23
N TRP A 273 -3.64 6.94 10.84
CA TRP A 273 -3.93 5.67 10.17
C TRP A 273 -5.41 5.27 10.21
N GLY A 274 -6.28 6.12 10.78
CA GLY A 274 -7.71 5.86 10.96
C GLY A 274 -8.05 5.32 12.34
N ASP A 275 -9.18 4.59 12.46
CA ASP A 275 -9.65 4.02 13.72
C ASP A 275 -8.63 3.07 14.35
N PRO A 276 -8.14 3.33 15.59
CA PRO A 276 -7.08 2.54 16.21
C PRO A 276 -7.42 1.07 16.41
N ALA A 277 -8.70 0.74 16.67
CA ALA A 277 -9.10 -0.64 16.84
C ALA A 277 -9.08 -1.40 15.51
N ALA A 278 -9.53 -0.76 14.44
CA ALA A 278 -9.47 -1.33 13.10
C ALA A 278 -8.03 -1.52 12.63
N VAL A 279 -7.15 -0.53 12.84
CA VAL A 279 -5.71 -0.63 12.53
C VAL A 279 -5.08 -1.80 13.28
N PHE A 280 -5.32 -1.93 14.58
CA PHE A 280 -4.78 -3.04 15.36
C PHE A 280 -5.23 -4.41 14.85
N VAL A 281 -6.50 -4.56 14.46
CA VAL A 281 -7.03 -5.81 13.90
C VAL A 281 -6.37 -6.16 12.56
N VAL A 282 -6.17 -5.17 11.69
CA VAL A 282 -5.46 -5.37 10.42
C VAL A 282 -4.01 -5.79 10.65
N LEU A 283 -3.28 -5.11 11.54
CA LEU A 283 -1.89 -5.43 11.87
C LEU A 283 -1.77 -6.84 12.49
N LEU A 284 -2.70 -7.22 13.38
CA LEU A 284 -2.77 -8.54 13.98
C LEU A 284 -2.97 -9.63 12.90
N ALA A 285 -3.92 -9.44 12.00
CA ALA A 285 -4.20 -10.36 10.90
C ALA A 285 -3.00 -10.47 9.93
N HIS A 286 -2.34 -9.33 9.65
CA HIS A 286 -1.13 -9.30 8.83
C HIS A 286 0.01 -10.11 9.44
N VAL A 287 0.32 -9.88 10.73
CA VAL A 287 1.39 -10.62 11.43
C VAL A 287 1.07 -12.11 11.48
N LEU A 288 -0.20 -12.50 11.63
CA LEU A 288 -0.61 -13.89 11.59
C LEU A 288 -0.35 -14.52 10.20
N ALA A 289 -0.68 -13.82 9.12
CA ALA A 289 -0.40 -14.27 7.76
C ALA A 289 1.10 -14.35 7.47
N ALA A 290 1.87 -13.33 7.88
CA ALA A 290 3.32 -13.31 7.74
C ALA A 290 3.99 -14.47 8.50
N ALA A 291 3.52 -14.76 9.73
CA ALA A 291 4.02 -15.87 10.53
C ALA A 291 3.73 -17.23 9.87
N ALA A 292 2.53 -17.42 9.33
CA ALA A 292 2.14 -18.65 8.67
C ALA A 292 2.94 -18.88 7.37
N ILE A 293 3.12 -17.85 6.54
CA ILE A 293 3.93 -17.92 5.31
C ILE A 293 5.40 -18.20 5.65
N THR A 294 5.95 -17.48 6.62
CA THR A 294 7.34 -17.67 7.05
C THR A 294 7.57 -19.08 7.58
N MET A 295 6.64 -19.63 8.37
CA MET A 295 6.69 -21.00 8.87
C MET A 295 6.62 -22.02 7.72
N LEU A 296 5.77 -21.78 6.71
CA LEU A 296 5.66 -22.63 5.53
C LEU A 296 6.96 -22.69 4.74
N VAL A 297 7.63 -21.55 4.56
CA VAL A 297 8.92 -21.43 3.86
C VAL A 297 10.04 -22.04 4.69
N ALA A 298 10.13 -21.71 5.96
CA ALA A 298 11.17 -22.19 6.88
C ALA A 298 11.15 -23.72 7.02
N GLY A 299 9.98 -24.36 6.93
CA GLY A 299 9.85 -25.82 6.95
C GLY A 299 10.53 -26.55 5.78
N ARG A 300 10.90 -25.82 4.71
CA ARG A 300 11.54 -26.37 3.50
C ARG A 300 13.03 -26.09 3.43
N VAL A 301 13.53 -25.23 4.28
CA VAL A 301 14.92 -24.78 4.29
C VAL A 301 15.77 -25.74 5.15
N ARG A 302 17.00 -26.01 4.70
CA ARG A 302 17.89 -26.99 5.35
C ARG A 302 19.12 -26.35 6.00
N THR A 303 19.55 -25.17 5.57
CA THR A 303 20.73 -24.47 6.07
C THR A 303 20.43 -23.04 6.47
N ASP A 304 21.23 -22.49 7.41
CA ASP A 304 21.07 -21.11 7.88
C ASP A 304 21.20 -20.09 6.71
N ALA A 305 22.20 -20.27 5.84
CA ALA A 305 22.42 -19.40 4.68
C ALA A 305 21.24 -19.45 3.67
N GLN A 306 20.67 -20.65 3.46
CA GLN A 306 19.49 -20.82 2.64
C GLN A 306 18.28 -20.13 3.28
N ALA A 307 18.14 -20.22 4.62
CA ALA A 307 17.06 -19.55 5.34
C ALA A 307 17.11 -18.03 5.15
N ASP A 308 18.29 -17.45 5.34
CA ASP A 308 18.47 -16.01 5.21
C ASP A 308 18.14 -15.53 3.80
N GLY A 309 18.64 -16.21 2.77
CA GLY A 309 18.37 -15.86 1.39
C GLY A 309 16.91 -16.02 1.01
N VAL A 310 16.29 -17.15 1.33
CA VAL A 310 14.89 -17.41 0.94
C VAL A 310 13.93 -16.51 1.71
N LEU A 311 14.11 -16.32 3.02
CA LEU A 311 13.25 -15.44 3.82
C LEU A 311 13.39 -13.98 3.37
N MET A 312 14.61 -13.54 3.02
CA MET A 312 14.82 -12.20 2.46
C MET A 312 14.06 -12.02 1.15
N VAL A 313 14.24 -12.97 0.20
CA VAL A 313 13.54 -12.92 -1.10
C VAL A 313 12.03 -12.92 -0.90
N VAL A 314 11.49 -13.80 -0.06
CA VAL A 314 10.05 -13.86 0.22
C VAL A 314 9.55 -12.54 0.80
N SER A 315 10.27 -11.97 1.78
CA SER A 315 9.89 -10.69 2.40
C SER A 315 9.84 -9.55 1.39
N PHE A 316 10.87 -9.42 0.55
CA PHE A 316 10.91 -8.38 -0.47
C PHE A 316 9.89 -8.61 -1.59
N VAL A 317 9.69 -9.85 -2.05
CA VAL A 317 8.68 -10.17 -3.06
C VAL A 317 7.28 -9.84 -2.55
N MET A 318 6.95 -10.21 -1.29
CA MET A 318 5.67 -9.87 -0.69
C MET A 318 5.48 -8.36 -0.53
N ALA A 319 6.53 -7.63 -0.14
CA ALA A 319 6.48 -6.18 0.00
C ALA A 319 6.39 -5.45 -1.34
N PHE A 320 7.15 -5.87 -2.34
CA PHE A 320 7.14 -5.25 -3.67
C PHE A 320 5.81 -5.49 -4.37
N LEU A 321 5.39 -6.76 -4.51
CA LEU A 321 4.12 -7.10 -5.15
C LEU A 321 2.92 -6.55 -4.38
N GLY A 322 3.00 -6.56 -3.04
CA GLY A 322 1.92 -6.05 -2.18
C GLY A 322 1.86 -4.54 -2.06
N GLY A 323 2.70 -3.79 -2.78
CA GLY A 323 2.63 -2.35 -2.77
C GLY A 323 3.20 -1.68 -1.52
N SER A 324 3.95 -2.39 -0.67
CA SER A 324 4.57 -1.78 0.53
C SER A 324 5.75 -0.84 0.19
N LEU A 325 6.40 -1.05 -0.96
CA LEU A 325 7.54 -0.26 -1.42
C LEU A 325 7.18 0.64 -2.60
N VAL A 326 6.35 0.13 -3.50
CA VAL A 326 5.89 0.84 -4.71
C VAL A 326 4.38 0.72 -4.77
N PRO A 327 3.64 1.83 -4.89
CA PRO A 327 2.19 1.81 -5.00
C PRO A 327 1.70 0.86 -6.09
N THR A 328 0.70 0.04 -5.76
CA THR A 328 0.20 -1.01 -6.67
C THR A 328 -0.35 -0.47 -7.97
N HIS A 329 -0.91 0.75 -7.98
CA HIS A 329 -1.42 1.40 -9.18
C HIS A 329 -0.31 1.76 -10.20
N ASN A 330 0.95 1.87 -9.75
CA ASN A 330 2.11 2.09 -10.62
C ASN A 330 2.64 0.79 -11.25
N LEU A 331 2.10 -0.36 -10.87
CA LEU A 331 2.53 -1.65 -11.41
C LEU A 331 1.74 -1.98 -12.69
N PRO A 332 2.32 -2.71 -13.66
CA PRO A 332 1.58 -3.26 -14.79
C PRO A 332 0.39 -4.11 -14.34
N GLY A 333 -0.73 -4.10 -15.07
CA GLY A 333 -2.00 -4.72 -14.66
C GLY A 333 -1.90 -6.17 -14.18
N VAL A 334 -1.00 -6.98 -14.77
CA VAL A 334 -0.73 -8.35 -14.31
C VAL A 334 -0.18 -8.37 -12.89
N LEU A 335 0.71 -7.44 -12.55
CA LEU A 335 1.29 -7.34 -11.20
C LEU A 335 0.30 -6.74 -10.19
N GLN A 336 -0.61 -5.87 -10.63
CA GLN A 336 -1.72 -5.39 -9.78
C GLN A 336 -2.60 -6.55 -9.31
N GLY A 337 -2.93 -7.50 -10.21
CA GLY A 337 -3.63 -8.73 -9.84
C GLY A 337 -2.84 -9.60 -8.87
N ALA A 338 -1.52 -9.68 -9.03
CA ALA A 338 -0.63 -10.44 -8.14
C ALA A 338 -0.55 -9.85 -6.72
N ALA A 339 -0.75 -8.54 -6.56
CA ALA A 339 -0.81 -7.89 -5.25
C ALA A 339 -1.89 -8.49 -4.35
N LEU A 340 -3.03 -8.88 -4.93
CA LEU A 340 -4.15 -9.51 -4.22
C LEU A 340 -3.84 -10.92 -3.69
N LEU A 341 -2.73 -11.53 -4.10
CA LEU A 341 -2.26 -12.81 -3.58
C LEU A 341 -1.34 -12.63 -2.37
N THR A 342 -0.94 -11.40 -2.05
CA THR A 342 0.00 -11.11 -0.98
C THR A 342 -0.70 -10.54 0.25
N PRO A 343 -0.26 -10.85 1.47
CA PRO A 343 -0.80 -10.23 2.68
C PRO A 343 -0.49 -8.73 2.74
N ASN A 344 0.67 -8.30 2.18
CA ASN A 344 1.03 -6.90 2.11
C ASN A 344 0.03 -6.08 1.30
N GLY A 345 -0.45 -6.61 0.16
CA GLY A 345 -1.44 -5.93 -0.68
C GLY A 345 -2.77 -5.67 0.03
N TRP A 346 -3.27 -6.65 0.76
CA TRP A 346 -4.49 -6.49 1.55
C TRP A 346 -4.31 -5.56 2.74
N THR A 347 -3.13 -5.62 3.38
CA THR A 347 -2.79 -4.73 4.49
C THR A 347 -2.66 -3.29 4.03
N SER A 348 -1.90 -3.02 2.97
CA SER A 348 -1.75 -1.68 2.40
C SER A 348 -3.11 -1.10 1.99
N ARG A 349 -3.94 -1.90 1.30
CA ARG A 349 -5.29 -1.49 0.91
C ARG A 349 -6.16 -1.14 2.11
N ALA A 350 -6.21 -2.01 3.14
CA ALA A 350 -7.01 -1.79 4.34
C ALA A 350 -6.58 -0.54 5.10
N LEU A 351 -5.27 -0.34 5.29
CA LEU A 351 -4.76 0.81 6.03
C LEU A 351 -4.91 2.13 5.26
N THR A 352 -4.76 2.11 3.94
CA THR A 352 -5.02 3.28 3.10
C THR A 352 -6.51 3.66 3.12
N GLU A 353 -7.41 2.68 3.07
CA GLU A 353 -8.85 2.90 3.17
C GLU A 353 -9.25 3.47 4.53
N LEU A 354 -8.71 2.94 5.63
CA LEU A 354 -8.94 3.47 6.97
C LEU A 354 -8.45 4.91 7.14
N ALA A 355 -7.27 5.22 6.61
CA ALA A 355 -6.70 6.56 6.70
C ALA A 355 -7.50 7.60 5.88
N GLY A 356 -8.05 7.18 4.75
CA GLY A 356 -8.80 8.07 3.85
C GLY A 356 -10.26 8.27 4.23
N SER A 357 -10.96 7.22 4.66
CA SER A 357 -12.42 7.23 4.82
C SER A 357 -12.91 7.51 6.25
N GLY A 358 -12.05 7.41 7.26
CA GLY A 358 -12.44 7.52 8.68
C GLY A 358 -13.45 6.43 9.12
N THR A 359 -13.65 5.38 8.29
CA THR A 359 -14.54 4.26 8.57
C THR A 359 -13.91 3.31 9.61
N GLY A 360 -14.75 2.65 10.41
CA GLY A 360 -14.29 1.75 11.47
C GLY A 360 -14.11 0.29 11.02
N LEU A 361 -14.17 -0.63 11.98
CA LEU A 361 -13.96 -2.08 11.81
C LEU A 361 -14.74 -2.73 10.66
N ALA A 362 -15.93 -2.23 10.35
CA ALA A 362 -16.77 -2.80 9.30
C ALA A 362 -16.14 -2.70 7.91
N ALA A 363 -15.40 -1.63 7.62
CA ALA A 363 -14.75 -1.40 6.33
C ALA A 363 -13.62 -2.42 6.07
N VAL A 364 -12.89 -2.81 7.11
CA VAL A 364 -11.75 -3.71 6.98
C VAL A 364 -12.11 -5.20 7.11
N ALA A 365 -13.39 -5.52 7.33
CA ALA A 365 -13.82 -6.91 7.50
C ALA A 365 -13.44 -7.82 6.33
N GLY A 366 -13.57 -7.33 5.09
CA GLY A 366 -13.16 -8.05 3.88
C GLY A 366 -11.64 -8.32 3.84
N PRO A 367 -10.79 -7.29 3.88
CA PRO A 367 -9.34 -7.47 3.94
C PRO A 367 -8.87 -8.37 5.08
N VAL A 368 -9.42 -8.21 6.29
CA VAL A 368 -9.08 -9.04 7.46
C VAL A 368 -9.47 -10.50 7.23
N ALA A 369 -10.65 -10.77 6.66
CA ALA A 369 -11.08 -12.12 6.33
C ALA A 369 -10.11 -12.80 5.34
N VAL A 370 -9.63 -12.07 4.33
CA VAL A 370 -8.65 -12.60 3.37
C VAL A 370 -7.29 -12.84 4.03
N LEU A 371 -6.81 -11.92 4.88
CA LEU A 371 -5.58 -12.12 5.64
C LEU A 371 -5.65 -13.36 6.54
N CYS A 372 -6.78 -13.55 7.22
CA CYS A 372 -7.02 -14.76 8.03
C CYS A 372 -7.09 -16.03 7.16
N ALA A 373 -7.68 -15.97 5.96
CA ALA A 373 -7.71 -17.09 5.03
C ALA A 373 -6.30 -17.44 4.54
N ILE A 374 -5.48 -16.45 4.18
CA ILE A 374 -4.07 -16.65 3.81
C ILE A 374 -3.31 -17.31 4.98
N ALA A 375 -3.49 -16.80 6.20
CA ALA A 375 -2.87 -17.35 7.40
C ALA A 375 -3.27 -18.80 7.65
N LEU A 376 -4.56 -19.13 7.51
CA LEU A 376 -5.08 -20.47 7.67
C LEU A 376 -4.49 -21.44 6.63
N VAL A 377 -4.56 -21.07 5.36
CA VAL A 377 -4.06 -21.91 4.26
C VAL A 377 -2.55 -22.14 4.40
N ALA A 378 -1.76 -21.08 4.58
CA ALA A 378 -0.32 -21.18 4.76
C ALA A 378 0.05 -21.97 6.03
N GLY A 379 -0.68 -21.74 7.13
CA GLY A 379 -0.47 -22.45 8.40
C GLY A 379 -0.76 -23.94 8.30
N VAL A 380 -1.87 -24.34 7.67
CA VAL A 380 -2.19 -25.75 7.43
C VAL A 380 -1.13 -26.41 6.57
N LEU A 381 -0.72 -25.76 5.47
CA LEU A 381 0.35 -26.28 4.60
C LEU A 381 1.69 -26.39 5.32
N ALA A 382 2.01 -25.45 6.23
CA ALA A 382 3.19 -25.49 7.06
C ALA A 382 3.18 -26.71 8.02
N VAL A 383 2.06 -26.94 8.70
CA VAL A 383 1.90 -28.09 9.62
C VAL A 383 2.01 -29.43 8.87
N ILE A 384 1.37 -29.54 7.70
CA ILE A 384 1.45 -30.74 6.86
C ILE A 384 2.90 -30.97 6.40
N GLY A 385 3.59 -29.92 5.96
CA GLY A 385 4.99 -29.98 5.53
C GLY A 385 5.94 -30.40 6.66
N LEU A 386 5.74 -29.84 7.85
CA LEU A 386 6.53 -30.22 9.05
C LEU A 386 6.32 -31.68 9.43
N LYS A 387 5.08 -32.19 9.40
CA LYS A 387 4.81 -33.60 9.70
C LYS A 387 5.51 -34.54 8.70
N LYS A 388 5.49 -34.23 7.40
CA LYS A 388 6.19 -35.02 6.38
C LYS A 388 7.71 -34.96 6.52
N GLY A 389 8.28 -33.81 6.84
CA GLY A 389 9.71 -33.62 7.06
C GLY A 389 10.24 -34.19 8.40
N MET A 390 9.34 -34.47 9.34
CA MET A 390 9.67 -35.14 10.61
C MET A 390 9.64 -36.68 10.50
N LEU A 391 9.06 -37.23 9.43
CA LEU A 391 8.99 -38.65 9.14
C LEU A 391 10.17 -39.13 8.24
N LEU A 392 10.92 -38.19 7.67
CA LEU A 392 12.16 -38.40 6.92
C LEU A 392 13.38 -37.89 7.70
#